data_4192a0ef6b78bd36cb33e58a6da00530
#
_entry.id   4192a0ef6b78bd36cb33e58a6da00530
#
_cell.length_a   1.000
_cell.length_b   1.000
_cell.length_c   1.000
_cell.angle_alpha   90.00
_cell.angle_beta   90.00
_cell.angle_gamma   90.00
#
_symmetry.space_group_name_H-M   'P 1'
#
loop_
_entity.id
_entity.type
_entity.pdbx_description
1 polymer ?
#
loop_
_entity_poly.entity_id
_entity_poly.type
_entity_poly.pdbx_seq_one_letter_code
_entity_poly.pdbx_strand_id
1 'polypeptide(L)'
;MRTLSAAFVCLALLARQADAAEARHLTLTLPRALGPGETAFANVELGLLARGLEIEVTTAAGRELGVISPHGIRAGQEAGTYALPIPPDAIVKGRVALRLSVNQFGHTRAPTAKEVKSVRVKITPAVR
;
A
#
# COMPACT_ATOMS: atom_id res chain seq x y z
N MET A 1 14.84 -17.11 36.84
CA MET A 1 14.02 -15.91 36.57
C MET A 1 14.46 -15.08 35.36
N ARG A 2 15.73 -15.18 34.95
CA ARG A 2 16.25 -14.40 33.84
C ARG A 2 15.87 -14.96 32.44
N THR A 3 15.45 -16.21 32.36
CA THR A 3 15.13 -16.89 31.11
C THR A 3 13.73 -16.57 30.55
N LEU A 4 12.82 -16.09 31.39
CA LEU A 4 11.43 -15.77 30.98
C LEU A 4 11.35 -14.51 30.14
N SER A 5 12.25 -13.54 30.34
CA SER A 5 12.25 -12.28 29.59
C SER A 5 12.69 -12.45 28.14
N ALA A 6 13.62 -13.36 27.87
CA ALA A 6 14.13 -13.60 26.53
C ALA A 6 13.09 -14.29 25.62
N ALA A 7 12.27 -15.18 26.16
CA ALA A 7 11.22 -15.86 25.40
C ALA A 7 10.12 -14.91 24.97
N PHE A 8 9.82 -13.89 25.78
CA PHE A 8 8.77 -12.90 25.46
C PHE A 8 9.19 -11.98 24.30
N VAL A 9 10.47 -11.63 24.22
CA VAL A 9 11.00 -10.79 23.13
C VAL A 9 10.96 -11.53 21.79
N CYS A 10 11.25 -12.82 21.77
CA CYS A 10 11.19 -13.64 20.55
C CYS A 10 9.77 -13.74 19.98
N LEU A 11 8.74 -13.84 20.82
CA LEU A 11 7.36 -13.90 20.39
C LEU A 11 6.91 -12.60 19.71
N ALA A 12 7.33 -11.45 20.23
CA ALA A 12 7.01 -10.15 19.65
C ALA A 12 7.63 -9.98 18.26
N LEU A 13 8.85 -10.46 18.06
CA LEU A 13 9.52 -10.42 16.76
C LEU A 13 8.84 -11.31 15.72
N LEU A 14 8.38 -12.49 16.10
CA LEU A 14 7.67 -13.40 15.21
C LEU A 14 6.32 -12.81 14.76
N ALA A 15 5.59 -12.13 15.64
CA ALA A 15 4.34 -11.46 15.30
C ALA A 15 4.57 -10.35 14.26
N ARG A 16 5.63 -9.58 14.36
CA ARG A 16 5.99 -8.54 13.38
C ARG A 16 6.36 -9.12 12.03
N GLN A 17 7.03 -10.25 11.99
CA GLN A 17 7.39 -10.93 10.74
C GLN A 17 6.15 -11.47 10.03
N ALA A 18 5.18 -11.99 10.76
CA ALA A 18 3.92 -12.48 10.19
C ALA A 18 3.14 -11.34 9.52
N ASP A 19 3.03 -10.17 10.17
CA ASP A 19 2.38 -8.99 9.60
C ASP A 19 3.09 -8.52 8.33
N ALA A 20 4.41 -8.48 8.32
CA ALA A 20 5.21 -8.09 7.17
C ALA A 20 5.04 -9.06 5.98
N ALA A 21 4.79 -10.36 6.25
CA ALA A 21 4.58 -11.36 5.21
C ALA A 21 3.23 -11.21 4.49
N GLU A 22 2.19 -10.69 5.16
CA GLU A 22 0.85 -10.53 4.60
C GLU A 22 0.64 -9.22 3.86
N ALA A 23 1.46 -8.21 4.13
CA ALA A 23 1.31 -6.90 3.54
C ALA A 23 2.64 -6.15 3.51
N ARG A 24 2.75 -5.25 2.55
CA ARG A 24 3.85 -4.30 2.49
C ARG A 24 3.40 -2.98 3.11
N HIS A 25 4.09 -2.57 4.16
CA HIS A 25 3.82 -1.31 4.83
C HIS A 25 4.76 -0.23 4.32
N LEU A 26 4.22 0.95 4.05
CA LEU A 26 5.02 2.10 3.65
C LEU A 26 4.39 3.38 4.15
N THR A 27 5.25 4.38 4.36
CA THR A 27 4.81 5.72 4.74
C THR A 27 5.21 6.68 3.64
N LEU A 28 4.23 7.39 3.10
CA LEU A 28 4.46 8.39 2.07
C LEU A 28 4.44 9.77 2.71
N THR A 29 5.38 10.61 2.30
CA THR A 29 5.44 12.00 2.74
C THR A 29 4.92 12.90 1.62
N LEU A 30 3.98 13.78 1.94
CA LEU A 30 3.49 14.76 0.98
C LEU A 30 4.56 15.80 0.71
N PRO A 31 4.70 16.28 -0.54
CA PRO A 31 5.68 17.32 -0.87
C PRO A 31 5.36 18.66 -0.20
N ARG A 32 4.09 18.88 0.14
CA ARG A 32 3.62 20.07 0.86
C ARG A 32 2.25 19.79 1.46
N ALA A 33 1.77 20.67 2.32
CA ALA A 33 0.42 20.58 2.87
C ALA A 33 -0.63 20.78 1.77
N LEU A 34 -1.78 20.13 1.90
CA LEU A 34 -2.89 20.32 0.99
C LEU A 34 -3.51 21.71 1.16
N GLY A 35 -3.71 22.40 0.04
CA GLY A 35 -4.50 23.62 0.00
C GLY A 35 -6.00 23.31 -0.13
N PRO A 36 -6.85 24.35 -0.05
CA PRO A 36 -8.29 24.19 -0.20
C PRO A 36 -8.66 23.57 -1.55
N GLY A 37 -9.49 22.54 -1.54
CA GLY A 37 -9.95 21.86 -2.74
C GLY A 37 -8.93 20.97 -3.44
N GLU A 38 -7.71 20.87 -2.91
CA GLU A 38 -6.71 19.97 -3.47
C GLU A 38 -6.93 18.54 -2.98
N THR A 39 -6.56 17.58 -3.82
CA THR A 39 -6.63 16.16 -3.48
C THR A 39 -5.26 15.53 -3.63
N ALA A 40 -4.87 14.73 -2.63
CA ALA A 40 -3.69 13.89 -2.73
C ALA A 40 -4.09 12.52 -3.28
N PHE A 41 -3.25 12.00 -4.17
CA PHE A 41 -3.43 10.66 -4.74
C PHE A 41 -2.20 9.81 -4.44
N ALA A 42 -2.44 8.54 -4.16
CA ALA A 42 -1.38 7.54 -4.15
C ALA A 42 -1.28 6.96 -5.56
N ASN A 43 -0.19 7.26 -6.24
CA ASN A 43 0.08 6.72 -7.56
C ASN A 43 0.85 5.42 -7.42
N VAL A 44 0.18 4.31 -7.73
CA VAL A 44 0.74 2.97 -7.62
C VAL A 44 1.18 2.52 -9.00
N GLU A 45 2.48 2.42 -9.21
CA GLU A 45 3.05 1.93 -10.46
C GLU A 45 3.22 0.43 -10.39
N LEU A 46 2.50 -0.28 -11.25
CA LEU A 46 2.50 -1.73 -11.31
C LEU A 46 3.37 -2.24 -12.44
N GLY A 47 4.07 -3.32 -12.17
CA GLY A 47 4.84 -4.03 -13.17
C GLY A 47 4.06 -5.21 -13.77
N LEU A 48 4.74 -6.31 -13.96
CA LEU A 48 4.13 -7.53 -14.47
C LEU A 48 3.31 -8.21 -13.40
N LEU A 49 2.04 -8.45 -13.68
CA LEU A 49 1.12 -9.10 -12.75
C LEU A 49 0.65 -10.43 -13.31
N ALA A 50 0.53 -11.43 -12.44
CA ALA A 50 -0.07 -12.69 -12.79
C ALA A 50 -1.59 -12.53 -12.99
N ARG A 51 -2.16 -13.43 -13.78
CA ARG A 51 -3.61 -13.43 -14.05
C ARG A 51 -4.39 -13.67 -12.75
N GLY A 52 -5.49 -12.94 -12.56
CA GLY A 52 -6.36 -13.08 -11.40
C GLY A 52 -5.83 -12.45 -10.12
N LEU A 53 -4.79 -11.63 -10.22
CA LEU A 53 -4.18 -10.97 -9.09
C LEU A 53 -4.85 -9.60 -8.87
N GLU A 54 -5.19 -9.31 -7.61
CA GLU A 54 -5.70 -8.01 -7.20
C GLU A 54 -4.77 -7.40 -6.16
N ILE A 55 -4.64 -6.08 -6.21
CA ILE A 55 -3.84 -5.35 -5.22
C ILE A 55 -4.77 -4.47 -4.42
N GLU A 56 -4.85 -4.72 -3.11
CA GLU A 56 -5.62 -3.93 -2.18
C GLU A 56 -4.70 -2.91 -1.51
N VAL A 57 -5.14 -1.65 -1.49
CA VAL A 57 -4.43 -0.57 -0.84
C VAL A 57 -5.30 -0.01 0.26
N THR A 58 -4.83 -0.08 1.49
CA THR A 58 -5.50 0.46 2.66
C THR A 58 -4.57 1.41 3.40
N THR A 59 -5.15 2.23 4.28
CA THR A 59 -4.34 2.93 5.27
C THR A 59 -3.91 1.93 6.36
N ALA A 60 -2.90 2.30 7.14
CA ALA A 60 -2.47 1.47 8.27
C ALA A 60 -3.59 1.27 9.31
N ALA A 61 -4.54 2.20 9.36
CA ALA A 61 -5.72 2.10 10.24
C ALA A 61 -6.81 1.17 9.67
N GLY A 62 -6.63 0.63 8.46
CA GLY A 62 -7.56 -0.30 7.85
C GLY A 62 -8.59 0.29 6.91
N ARG A 63 -8.51 1.59 6.62
CA ARG A 63 -9.43 2.23 5.68
C ARG A 63 -9.02 1.93 4.24
N GLU A 64 -9.91 1.37 3.45
CA GLU A 64 -9.63 1.03 2.07
C GLU A 64 -9.52 2.27 1.19
N LEU A 65 -8.43 2.39 0.44
CA LEU A 65 -8.28 3.40 -0.60
C LEU A 65 -8.77 2.89 -1.94
N GLY A 66 -8.59 1.62 -2.22
CA GLY A 66 -9.06 0.99 -3.43
C GLY A 66 -8.50 -0.39 -3.65
N VAL A 67 -9.07 -1.09 -4.61
CA VAL A 67 -8.60 -2.38 -5.09
C VAL A 67 -8.27 -2.23 -6.56
N ILE A 68 -7.06 -2.61 -6.95
CA ILE A 68 -6.63 -2.56 -8.34
C ILE A 68 -6.74 -3.96 -8.92
N SER A 69 -7.63 -4.11 -9.89
CA SER A 69 -7.87 -5.39 -10.58
C SER A 69 -7.61 -5.19 -12.08
N PRO A 70 -6.35 -5.31 -12.52
CA PRO A 70 -6.05 -5.08 -13.93
C PRO A 70 -6.63 -6.20 -14.81
N HIS A 71 -7.48 -5.83 -15.76
CA HIS A 71 -8.08 -6.74 -16.72
C HIS A 71 -7.63 -6.38 -18.14
N GLY A 72 -7.56 -7.39 -19.02
CA GLY A 72 -7.24 -7.19 -20.43
C GLY A 72 -5.78 -6.87 -20.72
N ILE A 73 -4.91 -7.04 -19.75
CA ILE A 73 -3.47 -6.85 -19.94
C ILE A 73 -2.88 -8.08 -20.61
N ARG A 74 -2.09 -7.86 -21.66
CA ARG A 74 -1.42 -8.95 -22.38
C ARG A 74 -0.28 -9.53 -21.54
N ALA A 75 0.00 -10.81 -21.72
CA ALA A 75 1.12 -11.45 -21.07
C ALA A 75 2.43 -10.71 -21.42
N GLY A 76 3.27 -10.47 -20.41
CA GLY A 76 4.52 -9.74 -20.57
C GLY A 76 4.39 -8.22 -20.62
N GLN A 77 3.17 -7.68 -20.50
CA GLN A 77 2.93 -6.24 -20.46
C GLN A 77 2.79 -5.76 -19.02
N GLU A 78 3.39 -4.61 -18.70
CA GLU A 78 3.22 -3.98 -17.40
C GLU A 78 1.80 -3.42 -17.24
N ALA A 79 1.28 -3.49 -16.02
CA ALA A 79 -0.10 -3.09 -15.74
C ALA A 79 -0.33 -1.59 -15.74
N GLY A 80 0.72 -0.78 -15.58
CA GLY A 80 0.63 0.68 -15.60
C GLY A 80 0.48 1.32 -14.22
N THR A 81 0.12 2.59 -14.23
CA THR A 81 0.00 3.39 -12.99
C THR A 81 -1.44 3.69 -12.68
N TYR A 82 -1.83 3.51 -11.42
CA TYR A 82 -3.18 3.76 -10.94
C TYR A 82 -3.14 4.79 -9.82
N ALA A 83 -4.03 5.76 -9.89
CA ALA A 83 -4.15 6.83 -8.91
C ALA A 83 -5.32 6.54 -7.97
N LEU A 84 -5.03 6.47 -6.67
CA LEU A 84 -6.04 6.24 -5.63
C LEU A 84 -6.15 7.50 -4.77
N PRO A 85 -7.35 8.07 -4.59
CA PRO A 85 -7.49 9.26 -3.77
C PRO A 85 -7.22 8.94 -2.30
N ILE A 86 -6.48 9.84 -1.66
CA ILE A 86 -6.17 9.75 -0.24
C ILE A 86 -7.10 10.67 0.52
N PRO A 87 -7.93 10.16 1.44
CA PRO A 87 -8.77 11.03 2.26
C PRO A 87 -7.93 12.00 3.08
N PRO A 88 -8.32 13.28 3.18
CA PRO A 88 -7.52 14.26 3.94
C PRO A 88 -7.30 13.88 5.40
N ASP A 89 -8.25 13.21 6.03
CA ASP A 89 -8.15 12.78 7.42
C ASP A 89 -7.19 11.60 7.63
N ALA A 90 -6.77 10.92 6.56
CA ALA A 90 -5.74 9.89 6.63
C ALA A 90 -4.33 10.49 6.64
N ILE A 91 -4.21 11.77 6.33
CA ILE A 91 -2.92 12.46 6.30
C ILE A 91 -2.66 13.05 7.68
N VAL A 92 -1.59 12.60 8.33
CA VAL A 92 -1.21 13.06 9.67
C VAL A 92 0.20 13.62 9.60
N LYS A 93 0.35 14.90 9.95
CA LYS A 93 1.65 15.61 9.94
C LYS A 93 2.36 15.50 8.58
N GLY A 94 1.60 15.63 7.49
CA GLY A 94 2.15 15.56 6.14
C GLY A 94 2.54 14.18 5.68
N ARG A 95 2.09 13.13 6.36
CA ARG A 95 2.41 11.74 6.03
C ARG A 95 1.15 10.89 5.98
N VAL A 96 1.19 9.86 5.17
CA VAL A 96 0.15 8.83 5.13
C VAL A 96 0.79 7.46 5.19
N ALA A 97 0.33 6.64 6.14
CA ALA A 97 0.79 5.26 6.29
C ALA A 97 -0.13 4.35 5.50
N LEU A 98 0.43 3.59 4.57
CA LEU A 98 -0.31 2.71 3.68
C LEU A 98 0.10 1.26 3.89
N ARG A 99 -0.81 0.39 3.49
CA ARG A 99 -0.63 -1.04 3.51
C ARG A 99 -1.09 -1.60 2.18
N LEU A 100 -0.21 -2.32 1.48
CA LEU A 100 -0.50 -2.97 0.22
C LEU A 100 -0.47 -4.47 0.38
N SER A 101 -1.50 -5.14 -0.11
CA SER A 101 -1.55 -6.59 -0.13
C SER A 101 -2.00 -7.09 -1.49
N VAL A 102 -1.51 -8.27 -1.86
CA VAL A 102 -1.92 -8.98 -3.06
C VAL A 102 -2.88 -10.07 -2.65
N ASN A 103 -4.02 -10.12 -3.33
CA ASN A 103 -4.96 -11.21 -3.21
C ASN A 103 -4.97 -11.97 -4.53
N GLN A 104 -4.65 -13.25 -4.47
CA GLN A 104 -4.64 -14.13 -5.63
C GLN A 104 -5.25 -15.47 -5.25
N PHE A 105 -6.39 -15.79 -5.86
CA PHE A 105 -7.12 -17.05 -5.59
C PHE A 105 -7.37 -17.30 -4.10
N GLY A 106 -7.75 -16.26 -3.37
CA GLY A 106 -8.04 -16.35 -1.94
C GLY A 106 -6.83 -16.30 -1.01
N HIS A 107 -5.62 -16.22 -1.56
CA HIS A 107 -4.41 -16.09 -0.77
C HIS A 107 -3.96 -14.63 -0.71
N THR A 108 -3.64 -14.16 0.49
CA THR A 108 -3.17 -12.79 0.72
C THR A 108 -1.69 -12.80 1.07
N ARG A 109 -0.94 -11.93 0.44
CA ARG A 109 0.50 -11.79 0.68
C ARG A 109 0.97 -10.37 0.36
N ALA A 110 2.18 -10.04 0.76
CA ALA A 110 2.79 -8.78 0.38
C ALA A 110 3.15 -8.78 -1.12
N PRO A 111 2.97 -7.65 -1.82
CA PRO A 111 3.43 -7.56 -3.22
C PRO A 111 4.94 -7.59 -3.30
N THR A 112 5.44 -8.13 -4.40
CA THR A 112 6.87 -8.10 -4.73
C THR A 112 7.25 -6.77 -5.38
N ALA A 113 8.54 -6.47 -5.44
CA ALA A 113 9.03 -5.27 -6.11
C ALA A 113 8.77 -5.28 -7.62
N LYS A 114 8.57 -6.45 -8.21
CA LYS A 114 8.20 -6.58 -9.62
C LYS A 114 6.72 -6.33 -9.87
N GLU A 115 5.90 -6.61 -8.89
CA GLU A 115 4.44 -6.39 -8.96
C GLU A 115 4.09 -4.93 -8.69
N VAL A 116 4.63 -4.37 -7.62
CA VAL A 116 4.48 -2.94 -7.29
C VAL A 116 5.85 -2.29 -7.38
N LYS A 117 6.09 -1.55 -8.45
CA LYS A 117 7.38 -0.93 -8.73
C LYS A 117 7.62 0.30 -7.88
N SER A 118 6.59 1.11 -7.68
CA SER A 118 6.68 2.30 -6.86
C SER A 118 5.31 2.75 -6.38
N VAL A 119 5.28 3.49 -5.27
CA VAL A 119 4.10 4.19 -4.78
C VAL A 119 4.53 5.61 -4.45
N ARG A 120 3.87 6.59 -5.05
CA ARG A 120 4.20 8.02 -4.87
C ARG A 120 2.96 8.83 -4.61
N VAL A 121 3.12 9.94 -3.88
CA VAL A 121 2.03 10.89 -3.66
C VAL A 121 2.08 11.95 -4.74
N LYS A 122 0.91 12.26 -5.29
CA LYS A 122 0.73 13.37 -6.20
C LYS A 122 -0.42 14.24 -5.70
N ILE A 123 -0.22 15.56 -5.67
CA ILE A 123 -1.26 16.52 -5.31
C ILE A 123 -1.84 17.08 -6.60
N THR A 124 -3.18 17.02 -6.70
CA THR A 124 -3.89 17.55 -7.86
C THR A 124 -4.55 18.86 -7.47
N PRO A 125 -4.49 19.90 -8.35
CA PRO A 125 -5.15 21.18 -8.08
C PRO A 125 -6.65 21.04 -7.91
N ALA A 126 -7.25 22.02 -7.24
CA ALA A 126 -8.71 22.09 -7.13
C ALA A 126 -9.34 22.18 -8.52
N VAL A 127 -10.40 21.40 -8.74
CA VAL A 127 -11.18 21.45 -9.98
C VAL A 127 -12.09 22.67 -9.92
N ARG A 128 -12.04 23.50 -10.96
CA ARG A 128 -12.91 24.67 -11.09
C ARG A 128 -14.16 24.34 -11.92
#